data_cff99f9100690cad057d570c49d5ac06
#
_entry.id   cff99f9100690cad057d570c49d5ac06
#
_cell.length_a   1.000
_cell.length_b   1.000
_cell.length_c   1.000
_cell.angle_alpha   90.00
_cell.angle_beta   90.00
_cell.angle_gamma   90.00
#
_symmetry.space_group_name_H-M   'P 1'
#
loop_
_entity.id
_entity.type
_entity.pdbx_description
1 polymer ?
#
loop_
_entity_poly.entity_id
_entity_poly.type
_entity_poly.pdbx_seq_one_letter_code
_entity_poly.pdbx_strand_id
1 'polypeptide(L)'
;PYAHYYLGCLLYDKKQYDKAVNEWKESISENPKYAMAYRNLAIAYYNKRKEPAKALAYMKQAFELDSSYPRLLLEYDQLAAKNNVALEDRLALLEKYPELVEDRDVLYLEYITLLNETGQYDKALDALKEHTFHPWEGGEGKVSGQYRYAMTHKALGLMKEKDYEKAIRLLTDTFTYPDNLGEGKLPNVLDNIAEYYIGCCYDALHATEEAARWWEKASVGLDEPSAALYYNDQPSDTIFYQGLANAALGRTEKAARCYHQLKSFGEKHIFDEVSYDYFAVSLPEFEVFPSDIQLRNTIDCKYLMALSAIGLGDYEKARDGLDEVLALQRNHLGAIEHVRYLEEMDV
;
A
#
# COMPACT_ATOMS: atom_id res chain seq x y z
N PRO A 1 0.14 32.18 -24.04
CA PRO A 1 -0.03 31.15 -23.00
C PRO A 1 1.29 30.49 -22.64
N TYR A 2 2.14 30.12 -23.62
CA TYR A 2 3.38 29.41 -23.34
C TYR A 2 4.41 30.26 -22.58
N ALA A 3 4.52 31.54 -22.86
CA ALA A 3 5.43 32.45 -22.13
C ALA A 3 5.07 32.48 -20.64
N HIS A 4 3.80 32.64 -20.30
CA HIS A 4 3.30 32.59 -18.92
C HIS A 4 3.56 31.21 -18.27
N TYR A 5 3.35 30.12 -19.02
CA TYR A 5 3.62 28.78 -18.52
C TYR A 5 5.10 28.61 -18.12
N TYR A 6 6.05 28.92 -19.01
CA TYR A 6 7.47 28.79 -18.72
C TYR A 6 7.98 29.76 -17.67
N LEU A 7 7.43 30.99 -17.64
CA LEU A 7 7.72 31.93 -16.57
C LEU A 7 7.24 31.38 -15.21
N GLY A 8 6.05 30.78 -15.17
CA GLY A 8 5.55 30.11 -13.99
C GLY A 8 6.48 28.99 -13.51
N CYS A 9 6.98 28.13 -14.42
CA CYS A 9 7.95 27.09 -14.10
C CYS A 9 9.24 27.68 -13.49
N LEU A 10 9.80 28.71 -14.12
CA LEU A 10 11.00 29.40 -13.62
C LEU A 10 10.79 30.02 -12.25
N LEU A 11 9.64 30.65 -12.01
CA LEU A 11 9.28 31.22 -10.72
C LEU A 11 9.12 30.17 -9.63
N TYR A 12 8.54 29.01 -10.00
CA TYR A 12 8.40 27.86 -9.08
C TYR A 12 9.75 27.32 -8.65
N ASP A 13 10.69 27.15 -9.58
CA ASP A 13 12.07 26.72 -9.30
C ASP A 13 12.80 27.73 -8.39
N LYS A 14 12.51 29.03 -8.57
CA LYS A 14 12.99 30.09 -7.69
C LYS A 14 12.22 30.21 -6.37
N LYS A 15 11.34 29.26 -6.04
CA LYS A 15 10.51 29.22 -4.82
C LYS A 15 9.56 30.44 -4.68
N GLN A 16 9.24 31.13 -5.78
CA GLN A 16 8.27 32.25 -5.83
C GLN A 16 6.88 31.67 -6.19
N TYR A 17 6.35 30.81 -5.32
CA TYR A 17 5.19 29.95 -5.61
C TYR A 17 3.91 30.73 -5.96
N ASP A 18 3.63 31.85 -5.26
CA ASP A 18 2.42 32.64 -5.54
C ASP A 18 2.49 33.31 -6.90
N LYS A 19 3.65 33.80 -7.30
CA LYS A 19 3.86 34.38 -8.65
C LYS A 19 3.73 33.27 -9.71
N ALA A 20 4.32 32.08 -9.48
CA ALA A 20 4.21 30.95 -10.38
C ALA A 20 2.74 30.56 -10.62
N VAL A 21 1.96 30.47 -9.55
CA VAL A 21 0.50 30.16 -9.64
C VAL A 21 -0.24 31.24 -10.46
N ASN A 22 0.09 32.51 -10.29
CA ASN A 22 -0.54 33.60 -11.07
C ASN A 22 -0.19 33.47 -12.57
N GLU A 23 1.08 33.21 -12.89
CA GLU A 23 1.51 33.04 -14.28
C GLU A 23 0.81 31.83 -14.96
N TRP A 24 0.67 30.71 -14.25
CA TRP A 24 -0.07 29.58 -14.81
C TRP A 24 -1.57 29.87 -14.98
N LYS A 25 -2.18 30.69 -14.13
CA LYS A 25 -3.56 31.16 -14.32
C LYS A 25 -3.68 32.09 -15.55
N GLU A 26 -2.71 32.98 -15.78
CA GLU A 26 -2.67 33.79 -17.00
C GLU A 26 -2.50 32.90 -18.24
N SER A 27 -1.64 31.86 -18.17
CA SER A 27 -1.49 30.88 -19.23
C SER A 27 -2.83 30.20 -19.58
N ILE A 28 -3.63 29.83 -18.58
CA ILE A 28 -4.95 29.24 -18.74
C ILE A 28 -5.96 30.29 -19.27
N SER A 29 -5.89 31.53 -18.81
CA SER A 29 -6.75 32.60 -19.30
C SER A 29 -6.58 32.83 -20.81
N GLU A 30 -5.33 32.78 -21.31
CA GLU A 30 -5.02 32.88 -22.72
C GLU A 30 -5.34 31.61 -23.54
N ASN A 31 -5.13 30.43 -22.94
CA ASN A 31 -5.44 29.14 -23.54
C ASN A 31 -6.08 28.17 -22.54
N PRO A 32 -7.39 28.16 -22.39
CA PRO A 32 -8.10 27.29 -21.46
C PRO A 32 -7.95 25.77 -21.73
N LYS A 33 -7.38 25.39 -22.88
CA LYS A 33 -7.15 23.98 -23.26
C LYS A 33 -5.72 23.52 -22.98
N TYR A 34 -4.90 24.30 -22.33
CA TYR A 34 -3.49 23.95 -22.09
C TYR A 34 -3.34 23.10 -20.81
N ALA A 35 -3.46 21.79 -20.95
CA ALA A 35 -3.46 20.79 -19.88
C ALA A 35 -2.31 20.95 -18.89
N MET A 36 -1.08 21.24 -19.37
CA MET A 36 0.12 21.31 -18.53
C MET A 36 0.09 22.46 -17.52
N ALA A 37 -0.61 23.57 -17.82
CA ALA A 37 -0.78 24.66 -16.85
C ALA A 37 -1.70 24.24 -15.69
N TYR A 38 -2.75 23.48 -15.95
CA TYR A 38 -3.61 22.89 -14.93
C TYR A 38 -2.85 21.87 -14.07
N ARG A 39 -2.03 21.01 -14.70
CA ARG A 39 -1.17 20.07 -13.99
C ARG A 39 -0.24 20.78 -13.02
N ASN A 40 0.44 21.83 -13.45
CA ASN A 40 1.36 22.57 -12.60
C ASN A 40 0.64 23.30 -11.45
N LEU A 41 -0.58 23.81 -11.69
CA LEU A 41 -1.43 24.32 -10.61
C LEU A 41 -1.77 23.23 -9.59
N ALA A 42 -2.14 22.02 -10.04
CA ALA A 42 -2.40 20.90 -9.14
C ALA A 42 -1.18 20.61 -8.24
N ILE A 43 0.02 20.53 -8.81
CA ILE A 43 1.27 20.31 -8.07
C ILE A 43 1.51 21.43 -7.04
N ALA A 44 1.33 22.69 -7.41
CA ALA A 44 1.52 23.81 -6.49
C ALA A 44 0.48 23.82 -5.36
N TYR A 45 -0.78 23.54 -5.68
CA TYR A 45 -1.85 23.47 -4.67
C TYR A 45 -1.65 22.33 -3.69
N TYR A 46 -1.21 21.17 -4.13
CA TYR A 46 -0.91 20.06 -3.23
C TYR A 46 0.35 20.34 -2.39
N ASN A 47 1.47 20.58 -3.07
CA ASN A 47 2.78 20.61 -2.41
C ASN A 47 3.02 21.86 -1.55
N LYS A 48 2.54 23.03 -2.00
CA LYS A 48 2.88 24.31 -1.38
C LYS A 48 1.72 24.95 -0.63
N ARG A 49 0.50 24.80 -1.11
CA ARG A 49 -0.69 25.40 -0.47
C ARG A 49 -1.42 24.47 0.46
N LYS A 50 -1.12 23.17 0.42
CA LYS A 50 -1.79 22.14 1.23
C LYS A 50 -3.32 22.12 1.04
N GLU A 51 -3.76 22.33 -0.20
CA GLU A 51 -5.15 22.29 -0.62
C GLU A 51 -5.41 21.05 -1.52
N PRO A 52 -5.46 19.83 -0.96
CA PRO A 52 -5.50 18.57 -1.74
C PRO A 52 -6.74 18.46 -2.63
N ALA A 53 -7.92 18.89 -2.16
CA ALA A 53 -9.15 18.84 -2.95
C ALA A 53 -9.08 19.73 -4.19
N LYS A 54 -8.46 20.89 -4.07
CA LYS A 54 -8.29 21.81 -5.18
C LYS A 54 -7.22 21.32 -6.17
N ALA A 55 -6.16 20.70 -5.64
CA ALA A 55 -5.17 20.03 -6.48
C ALA A 55 -5.80 18.92 -7.32
N LEU A 56 -6.66 18.08 -6.71
CA LEU A 56 -7.39 17.03 -7.41
C LEU A 56 -8.27 17.61 -8.52
N ALA A 57 -9.00 18.70 -8.24
CA ALA A 57 -9.85 19.35 -9.25
C ALA A 57 -9.06 19.87 -10.46
N TYR A 58 -7.89 20.50 -10.22
CA TYR A 58 -7.02 20.95 -11.32
C TYR A 58 -6.40 19.77 -12.10
N MET A 59 -6.01 18.70 -11.42
CA MET A 59 -5.45 17.53 -12.10
C MET A 59 -6.50 16.81 -12.94
N LYS A 60 -7.73 16.70 -12.43
CA LYS A 60 -8.87 16.19 -13.21
C LYS A 60 -9.06 16.98 -14.50
N GLN A 61 -9.06 18.32 -14.42
CA GLN A 61 -9.14 19.18 -15.60
C GLN A 61 -7.98 18.97 -16.57
N ALA A 62 -6.75 18.82 -16.06
CA ALA A 62 -5.58 18.53 -16.88
C ALA A 62 -5.76 17.23 -17.68
N PHE A 63 -6.22 16.17 -17.02
CA PHE A 63 -6.46 14.88 -17.66
C PHE A 63 -7.64 14.93 -18.64
N GLU A 64 -8.75 15.62 -18.32
CA GLU A 64 -9.87 15.77 -19.24
C GLU A 64 -9.50 16.55 -20.52
N LEU A 65 -8.53 17.46 -20.43
CA LEU A 65 -8.02 18.20 -21.60
C LEU A 65 -7.04 17.41 -22.46
N ASP A 66 -6.31 16.47 -21.85
CA ASP A 66 -5.38 15.58 -22.56
C ASP A 66 -5.45 14.17 -21.96
N SER A 67 -6.52 13.45 -22.30
CA SER A 67 -6.76 12.08 -21.83
C SER A 67 -5.96 11.01 -22.58
N SER A 68 -5.02 11.41 -23.43
CA SER A 68 -4.09 10.51 -24.12
C SER A 68 -2.73 10.38 -23.43
N TYR A 69 -2.49 11.15 -22.37
CA TYR A 69 -1.20 11.20 -21.71
C TYR A 69 -1.16 10.38 -20.42
N PRO A 70 -0.49 9.19 -20.40
CA PRO A 70 -0.52 8.27 -19.27
C PRO A 70 -0.07 8.90 -17.94
N ARG A 71 0.87 9.84 -18.00
CA ARG A 71 1.36 10.54 -16.79
C ARG A 71 0.25 11.34 -16.10
N LEU A 72 -0.64 11.99 -16.85
CA LEU A 72 -1.75 12.73 -16.25
C LEU A 72 -2.74 11.81 -15.57
N LEU A 73 -3.01 10.63 -16.13
CA LEU A 73 -3.84 9.61 -15.50
C LEU A 73 -3.22 9.12 -14.20
N LEU A 74 -1.91 8.79 -14.20
CA LEU A 74 -1.18 8.38 -12.99
C LEU A 74 -1.25 9.46 -11.89
N GLU A 75 -0.93 10.70 -12.22
CA GLU A 75 -0.92 11.80 -11.27
C GLU A 75 -2.33 12.14 -10.77
N TYR A 76 -3.36 11.95 -11.62
CA TYR A 76 -4.75 12.10 -11.22
C TYR A 76 -5.17 11.01 -10.23
N ASP A 77 -4.84 9.76 -10.49
CA ASP A 77 -5.12 8.65 -9.57
C ASP A 77 -4.38 8.79 -8.24
N GLN A 78 -3.11 9.18 -8.25
CA GLN A 78 -2.33 9.46 -7.05
C GLN A 78 -2.97 10.55 -6.17
N LEU A 79 -3.44 11.64 -6.77
CA LEU A 79 -4.16 12.68 -6.03
C LEU A 79 -5.55 12.20 -5.57
N ALA A 80 -6.23 11.35 -6.33
CA ALA A 80 -7.48 10.73 -5.93
C ALA A 80 -7.30 9.86 -4.67
N ALA A 81 -6.24 9.04 -4.63
CA ALA A 81 -5.86 8.26 -3.45
C ALA A 81 -5.63 9.14 -2.23
N LYS A 82 -4.83 10.20 -2.38
CA LYS A 82 -4.50 11.16 -1.31
C LYS A 82 -5.69 12.01 -0.85
N ASN A 83 -6.78 12.04 -1.61
CA ASN A 83 -8.05 12.65 -1.25
C ASN A 83 -9.09 11.62 -0.77
N ASN A 84 -8.70 10.38 -0.51
CA ASN A 84 -9.57 9.29 -0.06
C ASN A 84 -10.79 9.05 -0.98
N VAL A 85 -10.62 9.21 -2.30
CA VAL A 85 -11.64 8.83 -3.29
C VAL A 85 -11.92 7.33 -3.16
N ALA A 86 -13.17 6.91 -3.38
CA ALA A 86 -13.57 5.52 -3.27
C ALA A 86 -12.71 4.61 -4.18
N LEU A 87 -12.35 3.42 -3.69
CA LEU A 87 -11.48 2.48 -4.41
C LEU A 87 -12.12 2.06 -5.73
N GLU A 88 -13.44 1.83 -5.70
CA GLU A 88 -14.25 1.45 -6.86
C GLU A 88 -14.27 2.54 -7.94
N ASP A 89 -14.33 3.82 -7.54
CA ASP A 89 -14.32 4.95 -8.46
C ASP A 89 -12.94 5.12 -9.12
N ARG A 90 -11.86 4.90 -8.35
CA ARG A 90 -10.49 4.90 -8.85
C ARG A 90 -10.27 3.74 -9.82
N LEU A 91 -10.70 2.53 -9.45
CA LEU A 91 -10.59 1.35 -10.31
C LEU A 91 -11.36 1.56 -11.62
N ALA A 92 -12.60 2.01 -11.55
CA ALA A 92 -13.41 2.30 -12.73
C ALA A 92 -12.78 3.36 -13.64
N LEU A 93 -12.07 4.35 -13.08
CA LEU A 93 -11.30 5.33 -13.84
C LEU A 93 -10.18 4.64 -14.65
N LEU A 94 -9.38 3.77 -14.00
CA LEU A 94 -8.28 3.08 -14.69
C LEU A 94 -8.79 2.08 -15.73
N GLU A 95 -9.85 1.32 -15.43
CA GLU A 95 -10.49 0.37 -16.36
C GLU A 95 -11.04 1.06 -17.63
N LYS A 96 -11.34 2.36 -17.56
CA LYS A 96 -11.78 3.14 -18.72
C LYS A 96 -10.68 3.44 -19.73
N TYR A 97 -9.39 3.38 -19.31
CA TYR A 97 -8.23 3.75 -20.11
C TYR A 97 -7.16 2.64 -20.11
N PRO A 98 -7.50 1.40 -20.52
CA PRO A 98 -6.59 0.25 -20.41
C PRO A 98 -5.28 0.45 -21.18
N GLU A 99 -5.31 1.07 -22.36
CA GLU A 99 -4.12 1.34 -23.16
C GLU A 99 -3.12 2.25 -22.45
N LEU A 100 -3.60 3.25 -21.69
CA LEU A 100 -2.75 4.13 -20.88
C LEU A 100 -2.19 3.41 -19.66
N VAL A 101 -2.99 2.51 -19.08
CA VAL A 101 -2.58 1.70 -17.92
C VAL A 101 -1.45 0.76 -18.32
N GLU A 102 -1.53 0.11 -19.49
CA GLU A 102 -0.51 -0.80 -20.00
C GLU A 102 0.80 -0.09 -20.40
N ASP A 103 0.73 1.19 -20.76
CA ASP A 103 1.91 1.97 -21.23
C ASP A 103 2.93 2.29 -20.11
N ARG A 104 2.56 2.11 -18.82
CA ARG A 104 3.41 2.46 -17.69
C ARG A 104 3.30 1.45 -16.55
N ASP A 105 4.42 0.81 -16.22
CA ASP A 105 4.50 -0.17 -15.11
C ASP A 105 3.95 0.37 -13.79
N VAL A 106 4.24 1.63 -13.44
CA VAL A 106 3.73 2.26 -12.21
C VAL A 106 2.21 2.36 -12.23
N LEU A 107 1.60 2.74 -13.36
CA LEU A 107 0.15 2.87 -13.49
C LEU A 107 -0.53 1.49 -13.55
N TYR A 108 0.12 0.54 -14.20
CA TYR A 108 -0.34 -0.85 -14.22
C TYR A 108 -0.31 -1.48 -12.82
N LEU A 109 0.71 -1.15 -12.01
CA LEU A 109 0.77 -1.57 -10.61
C LEU A 109 -0.34 -0.93 -9.76
N GLU A 110 -0.67 0.35 -9.98
CA GLU A 110 -1.81 0.98 -9.29
C GLU A 110 -3.13 0.27 -9.62
N TYR A 111 -3.32 -0.13 -10.88
CA TYR A 111 -4.48 -0.93 -11.28
C TYR A 111 -4.54 -2.28 -10.53
N ILE A 112 -3.42 -3.01 -10.47
CA ILE A 112 -3.35 -4.27 -9.70
C ILE A 112 -3.60 -4.04 -8.22
N THR A 113 -3.04 -2.96 -7.67
CA THR A 113 -3.25 -2.59 -6.26
C THR A 113 -4.74 -2.36 -5.97
N LEU A 114 -5.43 -1.62 -6.83
CA LEU A 114 -6.88 -1.40 -6.71
C LEU A 114 -7.70 -2.69 -6.87
N LEU A 115 -7.29 -3.60 -7.73
CA LEU A 115 -7.93 -4.92 -7.81
C LEU A 115 -7.80 -5.69 -6.49
N ASN A 116 -6.63 -5.65 -5.86
CA ASN A 116 -6.39 -6.27 -4.56
C ASN A 116 -7.18 -5.58 -3.44
N GLU A 117 -7.17 -4.27 -3.38
CA GLU A 117 -7.91 -3.46 -2.41
C GLU A 117 -9.43 -3.72 -2.48
N THR A 118 -9.96 -3.94 -3.68
CA THR A 118 -11.37 -4.27 -3.92
C THR A 118 -11.71 -5.76 -3.87
N GLY A 119 -10.71 -6.63 -3.55
CA GLY A 119 -10.91 -8.07 -3.39
C GLY A 119 -11.00 -8.87 -4.69
N GLN A 120 -10.58 -8.30 -5.82
CA GLN A 120 -10.59 -8.95 -7.13
C GLN A 120 -9.28 -9.70 -7.40
N TYR A 121 -8.91 -10.62 -6.49
CA TYR A 121 -7.60 -11.28 -6.47
C TYR A 121 -7.29 -12.11 -7.72
N ASP A 122 -8.29 -12.76 -8.33
CA ASP A 122 -8.09 -13.51 -9.56
C ASP A 122 -7.70 -12.60 -10.71
N LYS A 123 -8.39 -11.47 -10.88
CA LYS A 123 -8.02 -10.48 -11.89
C LYS A 123 -6.64 -9.87 -11.63
N ALA A 124 -6.31 -9.61 -10.37
CA ALA A 124 -4.99 -9.10 -9.99
C ALA A 124 -3.88 -10.08 -10.37
N LEU A 125 -4.08 -11.39 -10.13
CA LEU A 125 -3.12 -12.44 -10.49
C LEU A 125 -3.01 -12.63 -12.00
N ASP A 126 -4.11 -12.55 -12.74
CA ASP A 126 -4.10 -12.62 -14.20
C ASP A 126 -3.33 -11.42 -14.77
N ALA A 127 -3.60 -10.21 -14.29
CA ALA A 127 -2.88 -9.00 -14.68
C ALA A 127 -1.37 -9.10 -14.37
N LEU A 128 -1.01 -9.56 -13.17
CA LEU A 128 0.39 -9.79 -12.79
C LEU A 128 1.09 -10.82 -13.70
N LYS A 129 0.38 -11.85 -14.15
CA LYS A 129 0.93 -12.89 -15.01
C LYS A 129 1.12 -12.43 -16.46
N GLU A 130 0.22 -11.59 -16.95
CA GLU A 130 0.21 -11.13 -18.34
C GLU A 130 1.21 -10.02 -18.60
N HIS A 131 1.53 -9.19 -17.60
CA HIS A 131 2.44 -8.07 -17.73
C HIS A 131 3.89 -8.44 -17.36
N THR A 132 4.85 -7.83 -18.06
CA THR A 132 6.28 -7.92 -17.72
C THR A 132 6.74 -6.59 -17.17
N PHE A 133 7.05 -6.58 -15.89
CA PHE A 133 7.51 -5.38 -15.19
C PHE A 133 9.00 -5.13 -15.39
N HIS A 134 9.37 -3.88 -15.47
CA HIS A 134 10.75 -3.42 -15.50
C HIS A 134 11.08 -2.78 -14.14
N PRO A 135 12.26 -3.05 -13.57
CA PRO A 135 12.66 -2.40 -12.33
C PRO A 135 12.70 -0.88 -12.49
N TRP A 136 12.16 -0.15 -11.51
CA TRP A 136 12.28 1.30 -11.43
C TRP A 136 12.61 1.74 -10.02
N GLU A 137 13.31 2.86 -9.89
CA GLU A 137 13.67 3.42 -8.60
C GLU A 137 12.44 3.80 -7.79
N GLY A 138 12.35 3.31 -6.54
CA GLY A 138 11.18 3.47 -5.67
C GLY A 138 10.04 2.48 -5.94
N GLY A 139 10.25 1.49 -6.84
CA GLY A 139 9.31 0.40 -7.12
C GLY A 139 9.63 -0.91 -6.39
N GLU A 140 10.78 -0.97 -5.73
CA GLU A 140 11.31 -2.17 -5.10
C GLU A 140 10.32 -2.76 -4.09
N GLY A 141 10.04 -4.04 -4.20
CA GLY A 141 9.11 -4.78 -3.35
C GLY A 141 7.63 -4.51 -3.58
N LYS A 142 7.27 -3.52 -4.42
CA LYS A 142 5.86 -3.16 -4.65
C LYS A 142 5.14 -4.18 -5.51
N VAL A 143 5.75 -4.63 -6.61
CA VAL A 143 5.12 -5.62 -7.50
C VAL A 143 5.02 -6.97 -6.82
N SER A 144 6.12 -7.45 -6.23
CA SER A 144 6.13 -8.72 -5.48
C SER A 144 5.22 -8.68 -4.24
N GLY A 145 5.08 -7.51 -3.61
CA GLY A 145 4.12 -7.30 -2.53
C GLY A 145 2.68 -7.54 -2.97
N GLN A 146 2.26 -6.99 -4.11
CA GLN A 146 0.93 -7.21 -4.67
C GLN A 146 0.71 -8.67 -5.08
N TYR A 147 1.72 -9.33 -5.64
CA TYR A 147 1.67 -10.75 -5.96
C TYR A 147 1.46 -11.61 -4.70
N ARG A 148 2.27 -11.40 -3.66
CA ARG A 148 2.14 -12.13 -2.39
C ARG A 148 0.78 -11.90 -1.75
N TYR A 149 0.31 -10.66 -1.75
CA TYR A 149 -1.00 -10.30 -1.21
C TYR A 149 -2.13 -11.05 -1.93
N ALA A 150 -2.19 -10.96 -3.26
CA ALA A 150 -3.21 -11.63 -4.06
C ALA A 150 -3.20 -13.16 -3.88
N MET A 151 -2.00 -13.78 -3.90
CA MET A 151 -1.84 -15.22 -3.69
C MET A 151 -2.33 -15.66 -2.30
N THR A 152 -1.98 -14.90 -1.27
CA THR A 152 -2.41 -15.17 0.11
C THR A 152 -3.93 -15.09 0.23
N HIS A 153 -4.54 -14.02 -0.27
CA HIS A 153 -6.00 -13.86 -0.16
C HIS A 153 -6.80 -14.85 -1.00
N LYS A 154 -6.27 -15.25 -2.16
CA LYS A 154 -6.84 -16.37 -2.93
C LYS A 154 -6.75 -17.69 -2.16
N ALA A 155 -5.63 -17.93 -1.49
CA ALA A 155 -5.46 -19.11 -0.63
C ALA A 155 -6.45 -19.09 0.55
N LEU A 156 -6.67 -17.93 1.19
CA LEU A 156 -7.69 -17.77 2.24
C LEU A 156 -9.10 -18.10 1.73
N GLY A 157 -9.43 -17.70 0.50
CA GLY A 157 -10.68 -18.12 -0.17
C GLY A 157 -10.80 -19.63 -0.28
N LEU A 158 -9.75 -20.32 -0.74
CA LEU A 158 -9.72 -21.79 -0.83
C LEU A 158 -9.81 -22.47 0.55
N MET A 159 -9.22 -21.88 1.60
CA MET A 159 -9.37 -22.38 2.97
C MET A 159 -10.82 -22.35 3.45
N LYS A 160 -11.59 -21.32 3.09
CA LYS A 160 -13.03 -21.24 3.38
C LYS A 160 -13.83 -22.33 2.63
N GLU A 161 -13.41 -22.63 1.41
CA GLU A 161 -13.97 -23.72 0.60
C GLU A 161 -13.46 -25.12 1.05
N LYS A 162 -12.55 -25.16 2.05
CA LYS A 162 -11.89 -26.37 2.57
C LYS A 162 -10.99 -27.07 1.56
N ASP A 163 -10.53 -26.37 0.51
CA ASP A 163 -9.53 -26.88 -0.44
C ASP A 163 -8.12 -26.55 0.05
N TYR A 164 -7.76 -27.16 1.20
CA TYR A 164 -6.53 -26.87 1.91
C TYR A 164 -5.27 -27.22 1.12
N GLU A 165 -5.30 -28.29 0.30
CA GLU A 165 -4.15 -28.69 -0.52
C GLU A 165 -3.83 -27.66 -1.59
N LYS A 166 -4.86 -27.03 -2.22
CA LYS A 166 -4.62 -25.94 -3.16
C LYS A 166 -4.17 -24.67 -2.44
N ALA A 167 -4.74 -24.38 -1.28
CA ALA A 167 -4.31 -23.25 -0.46
C ALA A 167 -2.82 -23.35 -0.08
N ILE A 168 -2.37 -24.53 0.37
CA ILE A 168 -0.94 -24.78 0.68
C ILE A 168 -0.06 -24.52 -0.54
N ARG A 169 -0.46 -24.98 -1.74
CA ARG A 169 0.30 -24.75 -2.97
C ARG A 169 0.43 -23.27 -3.27
N LEU A 170 -0.66 -22.51 -3.26
CA LEU A 170 -0.63 -21.07 -3.52
C LEU A 170 0.24 -20.32 -2.50
N LEU A 171 0.11 -20.64 -1.21
CA LEU A 171 0.94 -20.04 -0.17
C LEU A 171 2.42 -20.37 -0.34
N THR A 172 2.73 -21.62 -0.72
CA THR A 172 4.11 -22.06 -1.00
C THR A 172 4.70 -21.33 -2.22
N ASP A 173 3.89 -21.08 -3.26
CA ASP A 173 4.31 -20.36 -4.45
C ASP A 173 4.72 -18.91 -4.16
N THR A 174 4.27 -18.31 -3.03
CA THR A 174 4.72 -16.98 -2.60
C THR A 174 6.19 -16.92 -2.17
N PHE A 175 6.82 -18.05 -1.93
CA PHE A 175 8.24 -18.10 -1.55
C PHE A 175 9.20 -17.85 -2.71
N THR A 176 8.70 -17.89 -3.92
CA THR A 176 9.45 -17.58 -5.14
C THR A 176 8.69 -16.56 -5.98
N TYR A 177 9.42 -15.73 -6.71
CA TYR A 177 8.81 -14.71 -7.56
C TYR A 177 8.96 -15.12 -9.03
N PRO A 178 7.88 -15.05 -9.84
CA PRO A 178 7.97 -15.19 -11.30
C PRO A 178 8.89 -14.12 -11.91
N ASP A 179 9.67 -14.50 -12.92
CA ASP A 179 10.64 -13.61 -13.57
C ASP A 179 10.02 -12.34 -14.15
N ASN A 180 8.78 -12.42 -14.63
CA ASN A 180 8.07 -11.28 -15.22
C ASN A 180 7.70 -10.18 -14.21
N LEU A 181 7.82 -10.41 -12.91
CA LEU A 181 7.64 -9.36 -11.90
C LEU A 181 8.81 -8.36 -11.86
N GLY A 182 9.92 -8.66 -12.55
CA GLY A 182 11.07 -7.75 -12.71
C GLY A 182 11.96 -7.64 -11.47
N GLU A 183 11.68 -8.40 -10.41
CA GLU A 183 12.47 -8.39 -9.18
C GLU A 183 12.60 -9.79 -8.56
N GLY A 184 13.74 -10.06 -7.93
CA GLY A 184 13.97 -11.27 -7.17
C GLY A 184 13.65 -11.10 -5.69
N LYS A 185 13.36 -12.20 -5.01
CA LYS A 185 13.12 -12.19 -3.58
C LYS A 185 14.41 -11.94 -2.81
N LEU A 186 14.42 -10.92 -1.96
CA LEU A 186 15.55 -10.64 -1.08
C LEU A 186 15.64 -11.67 0.06
N PRO A 187 16.85 -12.03 0.53
CA PRO A 187 17.04 -13.04 1.57
C PRO A 187 16.41 -12.70 2.93
N ASN A 188 16.18 -11.41 3.19
CA ASN A 188 15.61 -10.92 4.46
C ASN A 188 14.07 -10.80 4.44
N VAL A 189 13.42 -11.11 3.33
CA VAL A 189 11.94 -11.07 3.26
C VAL A 189 11.36 -12.16 4.16
N LEU A 190 10.50 -11.74 5.08
CA LEU A 190 9.83 -12.63 6.01
C LEU A 190 8.54 -13.19 5.40
N ASP A 191 8.30 -14.48 5.63
CA ASP A 191 7.15 -15.21 5.11
C ASP A 191 6.13 -15.60 6.20
N ASN A 192 6.20 -14.96 7.37
CA ASN A 192 5.39 -15.32 8.54
C ASN A 192 3.90 -15.48 8.23
N ILE A 193 3.33 -14.64 7.35
CA ILE A 193 1.92 -14.70 6.96
C ILE A 193 1.62 -16.02 6.25
N ALA A 194 2.35 -16.32 5.18
CA ALA A 194 2.15 -17.54 4.41
C ALA A 194 2.44 -18.79 5.25
N GLU A 195 3.52 -18.80 6.02
CA GLU A 195 3.89 -19.89 6.92
C GLU A 195 2.84 -20.16 7.98
N TYR A 196 2.24 -19.10 8.57
CA TYR A 196 1.15 -19.24 9.52
C TYR A 196 -0.07 -19.92 8.90
N TYR A 197 -0.52 -19.46 7.74
CA TYR A 197 -1.70 -20.02 7.09
C TYR A 197 -1.46 -21.43 6.52
N ILE A 198 -0.24 -21.76 6.09
CA ILE A 198 0.13 -23.15 5.73
C ILE A 198 -0.03 -24.06 6.97
N GLY A 199 0.44 -23.59 8.14
CA GLY A 199 0.23 -24.31 9.38
C GLY A 199 -1.25 -24.54 9.69
N CYS A 200 -2.10 -23.51 9.51
CA CYS A 200 -3.55 -23.63 9.69
C CYS A 200 -4.18 -24.63 8.70
N CYS A 201 -3.71 -24.68 7.45
CA CYS A 201 -4.19 -25.69 6.47
C CYS A 201 -3.84 -27.11 6.91
N TYR A 202 -2.61 -27.36 7.36
CA TYR A 202 -2.20 -28.69 7.85
C TYR A 202 -2.96 -29.10 9.11
N ASP A 203 -3.24 -28.17 10.01
CA ASP A 203 -4.06 -28.44 11.20
C ASP A 203 -5.49 -28.85 10.81
N ALA A 204 -6.09 -28.14 9.87
CA ALA A 204 -7.41 -28.48 9.32
C ALA A 204 -7.43 -29.84 8.61
N LEU A 205 -6.32 -30.30 8.06
CA LEU A 205 -6.11 -31.62 7.48
C LEU A 205 -5.75 -32.69 8.54
N HIS A 206 -5.74 -32.33 9.83
CA HIS A 206 -5.33 -33.18 10.96
C HIS A 206 -3.87 -33.66 10.88
N ALA A 207 -3.01 -32.96 10.13
CA ALA A 207 -1.57 -33.21 10.04
C ALA A 207 -0.81 -32.38 11.07
N THR A 208 -0.99 -32.73 12.35
CA THR A 208 -0.55 -31.94 13.50
C THR A 208 0.96 -31.68 13.54
N GLU A 209 1.79 -32.65 13.11
CA GLU A 209 3.25 -32.47 13.08
C GLU A 209 3.69 -31.44 12.02
N GLU A 210 3.10 -31.50 10.84
CA GLU A 210 3.33 -30.55 9.75
C GLU A 210 2.84 -29.15 10.15
N ALA A 211 1.66 -29.05 10.74
CA ALA A 211 1.12 -27.80 11.27
C ALA A 211 2.11 -27.15 12.27
N ALA A 212 2.56 -27.93 13.24
CA ALA A 212 3.53 -27.45 14.22
C ALA A 212 4.85 -26.97 13.58
N ARG A 213 5.39 -27.70 12.58
CA ARG A 213 6.61 -27.31 11.87
C ARG A 213 6.45 -25.94 11.17
N TRP A 214 5.32 -25.70 10.54
CA TRP A 214 5.05 -24.44 9.85
C TRP A 214 4.82 -23.30 10.83
N TRP A 215 4.09 -23.52 11.92
CA TRP A 215 3.94 -22.51 12.98
C TRP A 215 5.25 -22.19 13.70
N GLU A 216 6.17 -23.18 13.86
CA GLU A 216 7.52 -22.91 14.36
C GLU A 216 8.27 -21.90 13.47
N LYS A 217 8.21 -22.07 12.13
CA LYS A 217 8.79 -21.12 11.20
C LYS A 217 8.12 -19.74 11.31
N ALA A 218 6.80 -19.70 11.26
CA ALA A 218 6.02 -18.47 11.37
C ALA A 218 6.20 -17.74 12.71
N SER A 219 6.65 -18.44 13.76
CA SER A 219 6.86 -17.87 15.10
C SER A 219 8.18 -17.10 15.26
N VAL A 220 9.04 -17.11 14.23
CA VAL A 220 10.37 -16.49 14.25
C VAL A 220 10.42 -15.39 13.20
N GLY A 221 11.05 -14.26 13.50
CA GLY A 221 11.16 -13.13 12.57
C GLY A 221 11.74 -11.90 13.26
N LEU A 222 11.03 -10.79 13.22
CA LEU A 222 11.43 -9.57 13.90
C LEU A 222 11.35 -9.73 15.42
N ASP A 223 12.39 -9.27 16.11
CA ASP A 223 12.41 -9.24 17.57
C ASP A 223 11.62 -8.05 18.13
N GLU A 224 11.63 -6.92 17.42
CA GLU A 224 10.98 -5.68 17.82
C GLU A 224 10.33 -4.98 16.60
N PRO A 225 9.21 -4.26 16.80
CA PRO A 225 8.65 -3.40 15.77
C PRO A 225 9.59 -2.25 15.42
N SER A 226 9.54 -1.81 14.17
CA SER A 226 10.26 -0.62 13.69
C SER A 226 9.39 0.19 12.74
N ALA A 227 9.74 1.46 12.52
CA ALA A 227 9.16 2.23 11.44
C ALA A 227 9.72 1.70 10.11
N ALA A 228 8.89 1.00 9.33
CA ALA A 228 9.27 0.49 8.02
C ALA A 228 9.27 1.64 6.99
N LEU A 229 10.38 2.37 6.91
CA LEU A 229 10.51 3.56 6.05
C LEU A 229 11.09 3.20 4.68
N TYR A 230 11.89 2.14 4.60
CA TYR A 230 12.64 1.75 3.42
C TYR A 230 12.09 0.45 2.81
N TYR A 231 12.34 0.25 1.50
CA TYR A 231 11.80 -0.91 0.76
C TYR A 231 12.32 -2.27 1.25
N ASN A 232 13.48 -2.31 1.89
CA ASN A 232 14.07 -3.51 2.46
C ASN A 232 13.76 -3.73 3.95
N ASP A 233 13.08 -2.78 4.58
CA ASP A 233 12.59 -2.94 5.95
C ASP A 233 11.47 -3.97 5.97
N GLN A 234 11.50 -4.86 6.97
CA GLN A 234 10.44 -5.84 7.12
C GLN A 234 9.26 -5.21 7.87
N PRO A 235 8.03 -5.39 7.37
CA PRO A 235 6.84 -4.83 8.01
C PRO A 235 6.65 -5.35 9.43
N SER A 236 6.38 -4.46 10.37
CA SER A 236 6.21 -4.81 11.79
C SER A 236 4.94 -5.60 12.09
N ASP A 237 3.97 -5.63 11.16
CA ASP A 237 2.78 -6.46 11.24
C ASP A 237 3.09 -7.96 11.19
N THR A 238 4.25 -8.37 10.66
CA THR A 238 4.73 -9.76 10.74
C THR A 238 4.80 -10.27 12.18
N ILE A 239 5.04 -9.40 13.16
CA ILE A 239 5.04 -9.76 14.60
C ILE A 239 3.64 -10.21 15.06
N PHE A 240 2.57 -9.67 14.50
CA PHE A 240 1.21 -10.16 14.76
C PHE A 240 1.07 -11.64 14.39
N TYR A 241 1.56 -12.02 13.21
CA TYR A 241 1.54 -13.42 12.75
C TYR A 241 2.48 -14.33 13.53
N GLN A 242 3.62 -13.81 14.03
CA GLN A 242 4.45 -14.53 15.00
C GLN A 242 3.68 -14.81 16.29
N GLY A 243 2.86 -13.84 16.73
CA GLY A 243 1.96 -13.99 17.87
C GLY A 243 0.91 -15.08 17.64
N LEU A 244 0.25 -15.06 16.47
CA LEU A 244 -0.75 -16.08 16.10
C LEU A 244 -0.13 -17.48 16.04
N ALA A 245 1.06 -17.62 15.45
CA ALA A 245 1.79 -18.89 15.39
C ALA A 245 2.18 -19.40 16.78
N ASN A 246 2.65 -18.53 17.67
CA ASN A 246 2.95 -18.91 19.07
C ASN A 246 1.67 -19.34 19.80
N ALA A 247 0.53 -18.67 19.57
CA ALA A 247 -0.74 -19.07 20.17
C ALA A 247 -1.17 -20.47 19.68
N ALA A 248 -1.05 -20.74 18.38
CA ALA A 248 -1.35 -22.04 17.78
C ALA A 248 -0.45 -23.16 18.34
N LEU A 249 0.80 -22.86 18.68
CA LEU A 249 1.73 -23.78 19.38
C LEU A 249 1.47 -23.90 20.88
N GLY A 250 0.43 -23.27 21.43
CA GLY A 250 0.13 -23.28 22.86
C GLY A 250 1.05 -22.37 23.71
N ARG A 251 1.84 -21.51 23.09
CA ARG A 251 2.81 -20.62 23.75
C ARG A 251 2.18 -19.25 24.06
N THR A 252 1.16 -19.25 24.91
CA THR A 252 0.32 -18.07 25.18
C THR A 252 1.10 -16.85 25.68
N GLU A 253 2.13 -17.04 26.52
CA GLU A 253 2.97 -15.93 27.00
C GLU A 253 3.80 -15.29 25.89
N LYS A 254 4.33 -16.10 24.95
CA LYS A 254 5.06 -15.58 23.79
C LYS A 254 4.13 -14.84 22.85
N ALA A 255 2.94 -15.38 22.60
CA ALA A 255 1.91 -14.73 21.78
C ALA A 255 1.53 -13.36 22.38
N ALA A 256 1.21 -13.32 23.67
CA ALA A 256 0.87 -12.07 24.37
C ALA A 256 2.02 -11.06 24.31
N ARG A 257 3.29 -11.52 24.40
CA ARG A 257 4.46 -10.64 24.26
C ARG A 257 4.50 -9.98 22.89
N CYS A 258 4.30 -10.71 21.79
CA CYS A 258 4.25 -10.15 20.44
C CYS A 258 3.18 -9.04 20.35
N TYR A 259 1.99 -9.29 20.86
CA TYR A 259 0.90 -8.30 20.82
C TYR A 259 1.19 -7.07 21.67
N HIS A 260 1.75 -7.25 22.87
CA HIS A 260 2.14 -6.13 23.71
C HIS A 260 3.30 -5.30 23.14
N GLN A 261 4.21 -5.91 22.39
CA GLN A 261 5.27 -5.18 21.66
C GLN A 261 4.67 -4.24 20.62
N LEU A 262 3.71 -4.71 19.81
CA LEU A 262 3.02 -3.88 18.82
C LEU A 262 2.30 -2.69 19.49
N LYS A 263 1.58 -2.95 20.59
CA LYS A 263 0.89 -1.90 21.35
C LYS A 263 1.87 -0.87 21.89
N SER A 264 2.90 -1.35 22.60
CA SER A 264 3.89 -0.47 23.25
C SER A 264 4.65 0.38 22.24
N PHE A 265 4.97 -0.19 21.06
CA PHE A 265 5.58 0.57 19.98
C PHE A 265 4.66 1.67 19.48
N GLY A 266 3.41 1.34 19.15
CA GLY A 266 2.43 2.32 18.68
C GLY A 266 2.20 3.45 19.69
N GLU A 267 1.96 3.12 20.95
CA GLU A 267 1.74 4.12 22.02
C GLU A 267 2.95 5.04 22.23
N LYS A 268 4.16 4.50 22.13
CA LYS A 268 5.40 5.26 22.37
C LYS A 268 5.78 6.15 21.19
N HIS A 269 5.58 5.66 19.95
CA HIS A 269 6.16 6.28 18.77
C HIS A 269 5.17 7.07 17.91
N ILE A 270 3.87 7.08 18.22
CA ILE A 270 2.85 7.76 17.41
C ILE A 270 3.07 9.28 17.25
N PHE A 271 3.76 9.91 18.21
CA PHE A 271 4.05 11.35 18.21
C PHE A 271 5.52 11.66 17.90
N ASP A 272 6.32 10.65 17.53
CA ASP A 272 7.72 10.86 17.18
C ASP A 272 7.82 11.73 15.93
N GLU A 273 8.80 12.62 15.92
CA GLU A 273 9.17 13.36 14.73
C GLU A 273 10.01 12.46 13.82
N VAL A 274 9.45 12.08 12.67
CA VAL A 274 10.05 11.13 11.73
C VAL A 274 10.70 11.89 10.57
N SER A 275 11.89 11.47 10.18
CA SER A 275 12.60 11.99 9.01
C SER A 275 13.23 10.84 8.21
N TYR A 276 13.37 11.06 6.88
CA TYR A 276 14.15 10.13 6.06
C TYR A 276 15.65 10.31 6.30
N ASP A 277 16.38 9.20 6.35
CA ASP A 277 17.84 9.21 6.25
C ASP A 277 18.23 9.21 4.77
N TYR A 278 18.83 10.30 4.31
CA TYR A 278 19.17 10.52 2.91
C TYR A 278 20.21 9.54 2.32
N PHE A 279 20.87 8.75 3.14
CA PHE A 279 21.91 7.81 2.66
C PHE A 279 21.36 6.45 2.24
N ALA A 280 20.09 6.18 2.47
CA ALA A 280 19.54 4.82 2.33
C ALA A 280 18.42 4.68 1.29
N VAL A 281 18.01 5.73 0.56
CA VAL A 281 16.75 5.71 -0.21
C VAL A 281 16.79 6.48 -1.49
N SER A 282 16.02 6.02 -2.45
CA SER A 282 15.46 6.81 -3.55
C SER A 282 14.86 8.10 -3.02
N LEU A 283 15.40 9.22 -3.48
CA LEU A 283 15.13 10.53 -2.90
C LEU A 283 13.63 10.87 -2.96
N PRO A 284 12.97 11.21 -1.84
CA PRO A 284 11.56 11.63 -1.82
C PRO A 284 11.29 12.85 -2.71
N GLU A 285 12.32 13.60 -3.05
CA GLU A 285 12.28 14.76 -3.94
C GLU A 285 11.84 14.43 -5.36
N PHE A 286 11.94 13.17 -5.79
CA PHE A 286 11.44 12.70 -7.10
C PHE A 286 9.94 12.39 -7.11
N GLU A 287 9.31 12.28 -5.95
CA GLU A 287 7.86 12.14 -5.89
C GLU A 287 7.18 13.45 -6.28
N VAL A 288 6.27 13.40 -7.26
CA VAL A 288 5.48 14.58 -7.68
C VAL A 288 4.58 15.07 -6.55
N PHE A 289 4.02 14.13 -5.80
CA PHE A 289 3.19 14.38 -4.61
C PHE A 289 3.81 13.65 -3.40
N PRO A 290 4.78 14.25 -2.72
CA PRO A 290 5.46 13.62 -1.58
C PRO A 290 4.47 13.17 -0.52
N SER A 291 4.73 12.00 0.05
CA SER A 291 3.97 11.49 1.16
C SER A 291 4.25 12.28 2.44
N ASP A 292 3.23 12.46 3.27
CA ASP A 292 3.40 13.00 4.61
C ASP A 292 3.89 11.87 5.53
N ILE A 293 5.21 11.86 5.80
CA ILE A 293 5.84 10.81 6.62
C ILE A 293 5.36 10.83 8.07
N GLN A 294 4.98 12.01 8.57
CA GLN A 294 4.44 12.13 9.93
C GLN A 294 3.04 11.50 10.01
N LEU A 295 2.20 11.76 9.00
CA LEU A 295 0.90 11.09 8.88
C LEU A 295 1.08 9.57 8.70
N ARG A 296 2.04 9.14 7.88
CA ARG A 296 2.36 7.71 7.71
C ARG A 296 2.75 7.07 9.03
N ASN A 297 3.63 7.67 9.82
CA ASN A 297 3.98 7.16 11.15
C ASN A 297 2.76 7.04 12.06
N THR A 298 1.86 8.03 12.04
CA THR A 298 0.62 8.00 12.81
C THR A 298 -0.26 6.83 12.40
N ILE A 299 -0.42 6.60 11.08
CA ILE A 299 -1.21 5.50 10.51
C ILE A 299 -0.62 4.15 10.90
N ASP A 300 0.70 3.97 10.71
CA ASP A 300 1.40 2.72 11.02
C ASP A 300 1.28 2.39 12.52
N CYS A 301 1.50 3.37 13.41
CA CYS A 301 1.34 3.17 14.85
C CYS A 301 -0.10 2.78 15.25
N LYS A 302 -1.12 3.43 14.68
CA LYS A 302 -2.52 3.08 14.91
C LYS A 302 -2.84 1.67 14.43
N TYR A 303 -2.34 1.30 13.25
CA TYR A 303 -2.52 -0.03 12.69
C TYR A 303 -1.89 -1.11 13.58
N LEU A 304 -0.66 -0.94 14.05
CA LEU A 304 -0.01 -1.88 14.96
C LEU A 304 -0.75 -2.03 16.29
N MET A 305 -1.30 -0.93 16.84
CA MET A 305 -2.14 -0.99 18.03
C MET A 305 -3.45 -1.75 17.79
N ALA A 306 -4.06 -1.61 16.62
CA ALA A 306 -5.25 -2.36 16.23
C ALA A 306 -4.95 -3.86 16.11
N LEU A 307 -3.84 -4.25 15.47
CA LEU A 307 -3.39 -5.65 15.40
C LEU A 307 -3.16 -6.24 16.80
N SER A 308 -2.55 -5.47 17.71
CA SER A 308 -2.40 -5.88 19.09
C SER A 308 -3.74 -6.16 19.74
N ALA A 309 -4.74 -5.30 19.54
CA ALA A 309 -6.07 -5.47 20.09
C ALA A 309 -6.74 -6.75 19.55
N ILE A 310 -6.60 -7.08 18.26
CA ILE A 310 -7.03 -8.36 17.70
C ILE A 310 -6.39 -9.53 18.47
N GLY A 311 -5.06 -9.52 18.58
CA GLY A 311 -4.32 -10.61 19.22
C GLY A 311 -4.64 -10.81 20.71
N LEU A 312 -5.03 -9.73 21.39
CA LEU A 312 -5.44 -9.76 22.80
C LEU A 312 -6.95 -10.02 23.00
N GLY A 313 -7.74 -10.15 21.90
CA GLY A 313 -9.17 -10.42 21.94
C GLY A 313 -10.06 -9.21 22.24
N ASP A 314 -9.51 -7.99 22.16
CA ASP A 314 -10.26 -6.73 22.30
C ASP A 314 -10.75 -6.26 20.91
N TYR A 315 -11.75 -6.96 20.38
CA TYR A 315 -12.19 -6.80 19.00
C TYR A 315 -12.91 -5.47 18.75
N GLU A 316 -13.61 -4.92 19.74
CA GLU A 316 -14.24 -3.59 19.64
C GLU A 316 -13.17 -2.52 19.43
N LYS A 317 -12.13 -2.52 20.27
CA LYS A 317 -11.01 -1.59 20.15
C LYS A 317 -10.22 -1.81 18.84
N ALA A 318 -10.11 -3.05 18.38
CA ALA A 318 -9.45 -3.37 17.11
C ALA A 318 -10.20 -2.75 15.93
N ARG A 319 -11.53 -2.91 15.89
CA ARG A 319 -12.39 -2.34 14.86
C ARG A 319 -12.29 -0.83 14.83
N ASP A 320 -12.45 -0.17 15.97
CA ASP A 320 -12.32 1.29 16.08
C ASP A 320 -10.96 1.77 15.55
N GLY A 321 -9.88 1.08 15.93
CA GLY A 321 -8.52 1.41 15.48
C GLY A 321 -8.33 1.23 13.98
N LEU A 322 -8.87 0.16 13.39
CA LEU A 322 -8.82 -0.06 11.93
C LEU A 322 -9.66 0.97 11.17
N ASP A 323 -10.83 1.33 11.69
CA ASP A 323 -11.68 2.37 11.09
C ASP A 323 -11.00 3.74 11.13
N GLU A 324 -10.28 4.07 12.22
CA GLU A 324 -9.46 5.28 12.28
C GLU A 324 -8.34 5.27 11.23
N VAL A 325 -7.67 4.13 11.02
CA VAL A 325 -6.66 3.98 9.96
C VAL A 325 -7.28 4.22 8.58
N LEU A 326 -8.43 3.59 8.29
CA LEU A 326 -9.12 3.73 6.99
C LEU A 326 -9.71 5.13 6.77
N ALA A 327 -10.06 5.85 7.84
CA ALA A 327 -10.46 7.25 7.75
C ALA A 327 -9.29 8.15 7.35
N LEU A 328 -8.06 7.86 7.79
CA LEU A 328 -6.85 8.58 7.43
C LEU A 328 -6.34 8.17 6.05
N GLN A 329 -6.36 6.88 5.74
CA GLN A 329 -5.88 6.29 4.50
C GLN A 329 -6.81 5.15 4.06
N ARG A 330 -7.79 5.47 3.20
CA ARG A 330 -8.80 4.51 2.75
C ARG A 330 -8.23 3.26 2.08
N ASN A 331 -7.11 3.39 1.40
CA ASN A 331 -6.42 2.32 0.68
C ASN A 331 -5.31 1.65 1.51
N HIS A 332 -5.42 1.61 2.83
CA HIS A 332 -4.46 0.90 3.68
C HIS A 332 -4.73 -0.61 3.63
N LEU A 333 -3.96 -1.35 2.82
CA LEU A 333 -4.17 -2.79 2.57
C LEU A 333 -4.30 -3.63 3.84
N GLY A 334 -3.38 -3.47 4.79
CA GLY A 334 -3.43 -4.21 6.04
C GLY A 334 -4.68 -3.93 6.87
N ALA A 335 -5.18 -2.68 6.89
CA ALA A 335 -6.42 -2.36 7.60
C ALA A 335 -7.64 -2.96 6.89
N ILE A 336 -7.68 -2.90 5.55
CA ILE A 336 -8.72 -3.56 4.74
C ILE A 336 -8.75 -5.06 5.03
N GLU A 337 -7.59 -5.69 5.05
CA GLU A 337 -7.44 -7.13 5.36
C GLU A 337 -7.99 -7.48 6.73
N HIS A 338 -7.58 -6.73 7.76
CA HIS A 338 -7.94 -7.07 9.14
C HIS A 338 -9.37 -6.66 9.52
N VAL A 339 -9.98 -5.69 8.83
CA VAL A 339 -11.43 -5.48 8.92
C VAL A 339 -12.19 -6.70 8.39
N ARG A 340 -11.80 -7.23 7.23
CA ARG A 340 -12.39 -8.47 6.67
C ARG A 340 -12.15 -9.67 7.59
N TYR A 341 -10.96 -9.76 8.19
CA TYR A 341 -10.65 -10.80 9.18
C TYR A 341 -11.61 -10.76 10.38
N LEU A 342 -11.90 -9.58 10.93
CA LEU A 342 -12.86 -9.43 12.03
C LEU A 342 -14.30 -9.74 11.59
N GLU A 343 -14.71 -9.32 10.40
CA GLU A 343 -16.03 -9.64 9.84
C GLU A 343 -16.25 -11.15 9.71
N GLU A 344 -15.20 -11.90 9.34
CA GLU A 344 -15.24 -13.35 9.21
C GLU A 344 -15.28 -14.09 10.55
N MET A 345 -14.84 -13.45 11.62
CA MET A 345 -14.96 -13.98 12.98
C MET A 345 -16.33 -13.72 13.61
N ASP A 346 -17.26 -13.06 12.91
CA ASP A 346 -18.57 -12.62 13.40
C ASP A 346 -18.48 -11.73 14.69
N VAL A 347 -17.46 -10.85 14.75
CA VAL A 347 -17.19 -9.94 15.89
C VAL A 347 -17.05 -8.49 15.45
#